data_1ddbdd223504e0feefec0792ccabbd94
#
_entry.id   1ddbdd223504e0feefec0792ccabbd94
#
_cell.length_a   1.000
_cell.length_b   1.000
_cell.length_c   1.000
_cell.angle_alpha   90.00
_cell.angle_beta   90.00
_cell.angle_gamma   90.00
#
_symmetry.space_group_name_H-M   'P 1'
#
loop_
_entity.id
_entity.type
_entity.pdbx_description
1 polymer ?
#
loop_
_entity_poly.entity_id
_entity_poly.type
_entity_poly.pdbx_seq_one_letter_code
_entity_poly.pdbx_strand_id
1 'polypeptide(L)'
;IAHSLNRQFGPGGIYRGLCLYNFTENHDVDRLASTLTDPALLENVYTLLYTMPGVPSIYYGGEWAIEGKRTPHSDVALRPCLELSEMAKRDQGLCRHLSALSRIRRAFPALAIGDYENIVIKNEQLIFRRATPEQRIYVLFNLSHQEFGLEFRHNEPVLQDVLNGDEIYHNDGGRTWLVMPPCSAKILVGAPDRFTWAAVEHESMTIPPQAPPSYLP
;
A
#
# COMPACT_ATOMS: atom_id res chain seq x y z
N ILE A 1 5.37 11.39 -9.37
CA ILE A 1 4.68 10.10 -9.05
C ILE A 1 3.23 10.16 -9.55
N ALA A 2 2.37 11.06 -9.07
CA ALA A 2 0.94 11.10 -9.39
C ALA A 2 0.62 11.09 -10.90
N HIS A 3 1.30 11.90 -11.69
CA HIS A 3 1.12 11.93 -13.16
C HIS A 3 1.53 10.61 -13.82
N SER A 4 2.62 9.98 -13.36
CA SER A 4 3.07 8.68 -13.88
C SER A 4 2.05 7.59 -13.56
N LEU A 5 1.52 7.56 -12.33
CA LEU A 5 0.49 6.61 -11.92
C LEU A 5 -0.80 6.79 -12.73
N ASN A 6 -1.24 8.03 -12.94
CA ASN A 6 -2.42 8.30 -13.74
C ASN A 6 -2.26 7.86 -15.21
N ARG A 7 -1.07 8.09 -15.79
CA ARG A 7 -0.76 7.63 -17.16
C ARG A 7 -0.72 6.11 -17.27
N GLN A 8 -0.37 5.42 -16.20
CA GLN A 8 -0.30 3.97 -16.17
C GLN A 8 -1.65 3.33 -15.88
N PHE A 9 -2.37 3.79 -14.87
CA PHE A 9 -3.53 3.10 -14.29
C PHE A 9 -4.84 3.91 -14.29
N GLY A 10 -4.79 5.21 -14.58
CA GLY A 10 -5.96 6.09 -14.59
C GLY A 10 -6.94 5.77 -15.73
N PRO A 11 -8.04 6.56 -15.84
CA PRO A 11 -8.96 6.45 -16.97
C PRO A 11 -8.22 6.65 -18.29
N GLY A 12 -8.13 5.62 -19.12
CA GLY A 12 -7.31 5.62 -20.35
C GLY A 12 -5.83 5.32 -20.13
N GLY A 13 -5.43 4.88 -18.95
CA GLY A 13 -4.06 4.46 -18.64
C GLY A 13 -3.61 3.25 -19.45
N ILE A 14 -2.31 3.22 -19.80
CA ILE A 14 -1.72 2.18 -20.68
C ILE A 14 -1.78 0.77 -20.08
N TYR A 15 -1.87 0.66 -18.75
CA TYR A 15 -1.96 -0.62 -18.04
C TYR A 15 -3.33 -0.84 -17.37
N ARG A 16 -4.33 -0.01 -17.74
CA ARG A 16 -5.67 -0.19 -17.19
C ARG A 16 -6.23 -1.57 -17.52
N GLY A 17 -6.75 -2.25 -16.50
CA GLY A 17 -7.30 -3.61 -16.63
C GLY A 17 -6.25 -4.72 -16.67
N LEU A 18 -4.95 -4.40 -16.61
CA LEU A 18 -3.89 -5.39 -16.49
C LEU A 18 -3.53 -5.63 -15.02
N CYS A 19 -3.32 -6.90 -14.67
CA CYS A 19 -2.82 -7.29 -13.37
C CYS A 19 -1.29 -7.44 -13.44
N LEU A 20 -0.57 -6.35 -13.17
CA LEU A 20 0.89 -6.33 -13.24
C LEU A 20 1.50 -6.85 -11.93
N TYR A 21 2.66 -7.49 -12.04
CA TYR A 21 3.52 -7.80 -10.91
C TYR A 21 4.35 -6.57 -10.55
N ASN A 22 4.12 -6.01 -9.36
CA ASN A 22 4.76 -4.79 -8.89
C ASN A 22 5.73 -5.10 -7.75
N PHE A 23 6.88 -4.45 -7.77
CA PHE A 23 7.87 -4.54 -6.71
C PHE A 23 8.63 -3.21 -6.56
N THR A 24 9.23 -2.99 -5.42
CA THR A 24 10.11 -1.84 -5.14
C THR A 24 11.58 -2.20 -5.29
N GLU A 25 11.91 -3.48 -5.13
CA GLU A 25 13.24 -4.06 -5.23
C GLU A 25 13.16 -5.55 -5.60
N ASN A 26 14.24 -6.09 -6.14
CA ASN A 26 14.41 -7.50 -6.42
C ASN A 26 15.90 -7.90 -6.44
N HIS A 27 16.21 -9.09 -6.95
CA HIS A 27 17.58 -9.60 -7.02
C HIS A 27 18.48 -8.93 -8.09
N ASP A 28 17.92 -8.05 -8.93
CA ASP A 28 18.64 -7.40 -10.05
C ASP A 28 18.75 -5.88 -9.90
N VAL A 29 18.01 -5.29 -8.97
CA VAL A 29 18.04 -3.84 -8.71
C VAL A 29 18.47 -3.56 -7.28
N ASP A 30 19.01 -2.35 -7.05
CA ASP A 30 19.42 -1.90 -5.72
C ASP A 30 18.27 -1.99 -4.71
N ARG A 31 18.61 -2.32 -3.47
CA ARG A 31 17.65 -2.38 -2.38
C ARG A 31 16.97 -1.04 -2.15
N LEU A 32 15.68 -1.06 -1.85
CA LEU A 32 14.89 0.15 -1.63
C LEU A 32 15.51 1.04 -0.55
N ALA A 33 15.90 0.46 0.58
CA ALA A 33 16.54 1.19 1.67
C ALA A 33 17.86 1.88 1.27
N SER A 34 18.54 1.38 0.23
CA SER A 34 19.76 2.00 -0.31
C SER A 34 19.51 3.09 -1.36
N THR A 35 18.33 3.11 -1.97
CA THR A 35 17.98 4.05 -3.05
C THR A 35 17.08 5.18 -2.60
N LEU A 36 16.33 4.95 -1.53
CA LEU A 36 15.43 5.95 -0.96
C LEU A 36 16.24 7.05 -0.29
N THR A 37 16.13 8.28 -0.80
CA THR A 37 16.87 9.44 -0.30
C THR A 37 16.40 9.90 1.08
N ASP A 38 15.14 9.64 1.41
CA ASP A 38 14.52 9.95 2.69
C ASP A 38 13.95 8.68 3.33
N PRO A 39 14.65 8.10 4.32
CA PRO A 39 14.19 6.88 4.99
C PRO A 39 12.83 6.99 5.68
N ALA A 40 12.39 8.21 6.07
CA ALA A 40 11.09 8.44 6.68
C ALA A 40 9.91 8.10 5.74
N LEU A 41 10.17 8.01 4.43
CA LEU A 41 9.16 7.68 3.42
C LEU A 41 9.07 6.17 3.12
N LEU A 42 9.83 5.32 3.82
CA LEU A 42 9.90 3.89 3.52
C LEU A 42 8.52 3.20 3.65
N GLU A 43 7.79 3.47 4.72
CA GLU A 43 6.43 2.95 4.92
C GLU A 43 5.45 3.48 3.85
N ASN A 44 5.62 4.74 3.43
CA ASN A 44 4.80 5.33 2.36
C ASN A 44 5.01 4.61 1.01
N VAL A 45 6.25 4.22 0.68
CA VAL A 45 6.54 3.46 -0.54
C VAL A 45 5.84 2.10 -0.51
N TYR A 46 5.90 1.39 0.60
CA TYR A 46 5.21 0.11 0.73
C TYR A 46 3.69 0.27 0.78
N THR A 47 3.17 1.33 1.41
CA THR A 47 1.73 1.63 1.37
C THR A 47 1.28 1.88 -0.06
N LEU A 48 2.06 2.61 -0.86
CA LEU A 48 1.77 2.80 -2.28
C LEU A 48 1.78 1.46 -3.03
N LEU A 49 2.81 0.63 -2.84
CA LEU A 49 2.93 -0.68 -3.49
C LEU A 49 1.70 -1.57 -3.23
N TYR A 50 1.22 -1.62 -1.99
CA TYR A 50 0.08 -2.45 -1.60
C TYR A 50 -1.28 -1.89 -2.03
N THR A 51 -1.37 -0.60 -2.34
CA THR A 51 -2.63 0.06 -2.70
C THR A 51 -2.78 0.33 -4.20
N MET A 52 -1.70 0.19 -4.99
CA MET A 52 -1.74 0.28 -6.45
C MET A 52 -2.45 -0.90 -7.11
N PRO A 53 -2.95 -0.73 -8.36
CA PRO A 53 -3.36 -1.85 -9.22
C PRO A 53 -2.23 -2.86 -9.42
N GLY A 54 -2.57 -4.15 -9.55
CA GLY A 54 -1.61 -5.24 -9.76
C GLY A 54 -1.32 -6.05 -8.50
N VAL A 55 -0.30 -6.87 -8.52
CA VAL A 55 0.11 -7.76 -7.41
C VAL A 55 1.37 -7.20 -6.75
N PRO A 56 1.31 -6.77 -5.47
CA PRO A 56 2.49 -6.33 -4.75
C PRO A 56 3.39 -7.51 -4.43
N SER A 57 4.69 -7.32 -4.57
CA SER A 57 5.71 -8.30 -4.19
C SER A 57 6.75 -7.67 -3.29
N ILE A 58 7.06 -8.39 -2.21
CA ILE A 58 8.14 -8.06 -1.29
C ILE A 58 9.30 -9.00 -1.55
N TYR A 59 10.47 -8.44 -1.83
CA TYR A 59 11.70 -9.21 -1.93
C TYR A 59 12.24 -9.43 -0.50
N TYR A 60 12.73 -10.65 -0.23
CA TYR A 60 13.18 -11.03 1.11
C TYR A 60 14.22 -10.07 1.68
N GLY A 61 14.10 -9.72 2.93
CA GLY A 61 14.94 -8.73 3.61
C GLY A 61 14.42 -7.31 3.50
N GLY A 62 13.53 -7.00 2.53
CA GLY A 62 12.89 -5.69 2.40
C GLY A 62 12.04 -5.34 3.61
N GLU A 63 11.43 -6.35 4.25
CA GLU A 63 10.66 -6.22 5.48
C GLU A 63 11.48 -5.78 6.70
N TRP A 64 12.81 -5.87 6.62
CA TRP A 64 13.76 -5.35 7.62
C TRP A 64 14.60 -4.19 7.10
N ALA A 65 14.22 -3.59 5.98
CA ALA A 65 14.94 -2.48 5.36
C ALA A 65 16.43 -2.80 5.11
N ILE A 66 16.72 -3.99 4.59
CA ILE A 66 18.10 -4.39 4.30
C ILE A 66 18.64 -3.54 3.16
N GLU A 67 19.83 -3.00 3.37
CA GLU A 67 20.55 -2.25 2.37
C GLU A 67 21.36 -3.17 1.45
N GLY A 68 21.59 -2.71 0.22
CA GLY A 68 22.46 -3.36 -0.76
C GLY A 68 22.46 -2.59 -2.07
N LYS A 69 23.63 -2.38 -2.63
CA LYS A 69 23.83 -1.77 -3.94
C LYS A 69 24.62 -2.68 -4.86
N ARG A 70 24.21 -2.73 -6.09
CA ARG A 70 24.95 -3.43 -7.14
C ARG A 70 26.27 -2.70 -7.43
N THR A 71 27.30 -3.48 -7.67
CA THR A 71 28.56 -2.94 -8.17
C THR A 71 28.78 -3.38 -9.63
N PRO A 72 29.70 -2.76 -10.38
CA PRO A 72 30.00 -3.21 -11.75
C PRO A 72 30.48 -4.65 -11.85
N HIS A 73 30.93 -5.25 -10.75
CA HIS A 73 31.55 -6.58 -10.71
C HIS A 73 30.76 -7.60 -9.87
N SER A 74 29.75 -7.17 -9.13
CA SER A 74 29.04 -8.06 -8.20
C SER A 74 27.64 -7.55 -7.83
N ASP A 75 26.71 -8.45 -7.74
CA ASP A 75 25.35 -8.27 -7.22
C ASP A 75 25.11 -8.99 -5.88
N VAL A 76 26.15 -9.53 -5.27
CA VAL A 76 26.09 -10.29 -4.00
C VAL A 76 25.42 -9.49 -2.89
N ALA A 77 25.63 -8.17 -2.84
CA ALA A 77 25.00 -7.30 -1.84
C ALA A 77 23.46 -7.25 -1.98
N LEU A 78 22.90 -7.60 -3.14
CA LEU A 78 21.45 -7.67 -3.35
C LEU A 78 20.86 -8.99 -2.83
N ARG A 79 21.68 -10.01 -2.60
CA ARG A 79 21.28 -11.38 -2.29
C ARG A 79 21.97 -11.92 -1.02
N PRO A 80 21.92 -11.18 0.10
CA PRO A 80 22.58 -11.62 1.33
C PRO A 80 21.95 -12.91 1.86
N CYS A 81 22.77 -13.79 2.41
CA CYS A 81 22.28 -14.88 3.24
C CYS A 81 21.83 -14.31 4.58
N LEU A 82 20.57 -14.52 4.94
CA LEU A 82 19.98 -13.97 6.16
C LEU A 82 19.73 -15.09 7.18
N GLU A 83 20.20 -14.85 8.40
CA GLU A 83 19.87 -15.68 9.55
C GLU A 83 18.59 -15.14 10.22
N LEU A 84 17.50 -15.90 10.16
CA LEU A 84 16.19 -15.47 10.69
C LEU A 84 16.24 -15.13 12.18
N SER A 85 17.05 -15.83 12.95
CA SER A 85 17.27 -15.55 14.38
C SER A 85 17.88 -14.17 14.63
N GLU A 86 18.71 -13.68 13.71
CA GLU A 86 19.29 -12.33 13.80
C GLU A 86 18.29 -11.29 13.30
N MET A 87 17.54 -11.59 12.24
CA MET A 87 16.50 -10.70 11.73
C MET A 87 15.38 -10.49 12.75
N ALA A 88 15.03 -11.50 13.53
CA ALA A 88 14.03 -11.40 14.59
C ALA A 88 14.42 -10.43 15.73
N LYS A 89 15.71 -10.12 15.88
CA LYS A 89 16.21 -9.15 16.87
C LYS A 89 16.16 -7.70 16.39
N ARG A 90 15.96 -7.47 15.09
CA ARG A 90 15.83 -6.12 14.52
C ARG A 90 14.50 -5.49 14.88
N ASP A 91 14.37 -4.19 14.62
CA ASP A 91 13.07 -3.51 14.71
C ASP A 91 12.06 -4.17 13.77
N GLN A 92 10.93 -4.55 14.32
CA GLN A 92 9.82 -5.19 13.61
C GLN A 92 8.74 -4.19 13.18
N GLY A 93 9.00 -2.89 13.24
CA GLY A 93 8.03 -1.83 12.87
C GLY A 93 7.54 -2.02 11.44
N LEU A 94 8.47 -2.11 10.50
CA LEU A 94 8.15 -2.30 9.08
C LEU A 94 7.45 -3.65 8.82
N CYS A 95 7.87 -4.73 9.50
CA CYS A 95 7.18 -6.03 9.38
C CYS A 95 5.71 -5.93 9.83
N ARG A 96 5.43 -5.21 10.91
CA ARG A 96 4.05 -4.96 11.38
C ARG A 96 3.26 -4.14 10.38
N HIS A 97 3.87 -3.09 9.82
CA HIS A 97 3.25 -2.26 8.79
C HIS A 97 2.89 -3.09 7.54
N LEU A 98 3.80 -3.89 7.01
CA LEU A 98 3.57 -4.78 5.87
C LEU A 98 2.48 -5.83 6.15
N SER A 99 2.46 -6.38 7.37
CA SER A 99 1.38 -7.29 7.81
C SER A 99 0.02 -6.60 7.82
N ALA A 100 -0.05 -5.35 8.31
CA ALA A 100 -1.28 -4.55 8.28
C ALA A 100 -1.74 -4.29 6.84
N LEU A 101 -0.83 -3.86 5.95
CA LEU A 101 -1.12 -3.64 4.54
C LEU A 101 -1.61 -4.92 3.84
N SER A 102 -1.02 -6.07 4.16
CA SER A 102 -1.43 -7.37 3.61
C SER A 102 -2.87 -7.73 4.03
N ARG A 103 -3.20 -7.52 5.31
CA ARG A 103 -4.57 -7.74 5.83
C ARG A 103 -5.56 -6.78 5.18
N ILE A 104 -5.23 -5.48 5.10
CA ILE A 104 -6.06 -4.46 4.46
C ILE A 104 -6.33 -4.84 3.00
N ARG A 105 -5.31 -5.19 2.24
CA ARG A 105 -5.48 -5.55 0.83
C ARG A 105 -6.35 -6.79 0.63
N ARG A 106 -6.26 -7.77 1.52
CA ARG A 106 -7.12 -8.97 1.48
C ARG A 106 -8.56 -8.67 1.87
N ALA A 107 -8.77 -7.78 2.86
CA ALA A 107 -10.09 -7.39 3.34
C ALA A 107 -10.87 -6.52 2.35
N PHE A 108 -10.18 -5.79 1.48
CA PHE A 108 -10.78 -4.78 0.62
C PHE A 108 -10.51 -5.06 -0.86
N PRO A 109 -11.40 -5.79 -1.55
CA PRO A 109 -11.25 -6.17 -2.96
C PRO A 109 -10.97 -4.98 -3.90
N ALA A 110 -11.47 -3.78 -3.62
CA ALA A 110 -11.19 -2.59 -4.43
C ALA A 110 -9.69 -2.29 -4.54
N LEU A 111 -8.84 -2.65 -3.57
CA LEU A 111 -7.39 -2.51 -3.68
C LEU A 111 -6.77 -3.49 -4.68
N ALA A 112 -7.38 -4.65 -4.90
CA ALA A 112 -6.90 -5.65 -5.83
C ALA A 112 -7.40 -5.39 -7.26
N ILE A 113 -8.72 -5.24 -7.43
CA ILE A 113 -9.39 -5.24 -8.75
C ILE A 113 -10.05 -3.90 -9.12
N GLY A 114 -10.11 -2.93 -8.18
CA GLY A 114 -10.78 -1.65 -8.41
C GLY A 114 -10.05 -0.76 -9.42
N ASP A 115 -10.79 0.14 -10.03
CA ASP A 115 -10.25 1.22 -10.87
C ASP A 115 -9.36 2.17 -10.04
N TYR A 116 -8.44 2.86 -10.73
CA TYR A 116 -7.57 3.88 -10.14
C TYR A 116 -7.95 5.27 -10.65
N GLU A 117 -8.04 6.23 -9.73
CA GLU A 117 -8.27 7.64 -10.09
C GLU A 117 -7.57 8.58 -9.09
N ASN A 118 -6.84 9.57 -9.61
CA ASN A 118 -6.32 10.66 -8.79
C ASN A 118 -7.45 11.60 -8.37
N ILE A 119 -7.53 11.91 -7.08
CA ILE A 119 -8.54 12.82 -6.49
C ILE A 119 -7.91 14.18 -6.16
N VAL A 120 -6.75 14.18 -5.50
CA VAL A 120 -6.00 15.41 -5.18
C VAL A 120 -4.54 15.19 -5.54
N ILE A 121 -3.96 16.17 -6.23
CA ILE A 121 -2.53 16.22 -6.53
C ILE A 121 -1.99 17.57 -6.07
N LYS A 122 -1.05 17.55 -5.14
CA LYS A 122 -0.24 18.71 -4.72
C LYS A 122 1.25 18.37 -4.86
N ASN A 123 2.14 19.26 -4.44
CA ASN A 123 3.59 19.05 -4.59
C ASN A 123 4.06 17.78 -3.86
N GLU A 124 3.66 17.63 -2.60
CA GLU A 124 4.09 16.52 -1.72
C GLU A 124 2.88 15.75 -1.15
N GLN A 125 1.67 16.06 -1.60
CA GLN A 125 0.46 15.38 -1.16
C GLN A 125 -0.27 14.78 -2.35
N LEU A 126 -0.78 13.56 -2.13
CA LEU A 126 -1.52 12.80 -3.11
C LEU A 126 -2.73 12.13 -2.44
N ILE A 127 -3.90 12.26 -3.07
CA ILE A 127 -5.04 11.40 -2.78
C ILE A 127 -5.41 10.70 -4.07
N PHE A 128 -5.50 9.38 -4.05
CA PHE A 128 -6.11 8.63 -5.11
C PHE A 128 -7.21 7.71 -4.57
N ARG A 129 -8.10 7.32 -5.44
CA ARG A 129 -9.19 6.40 -5.16
C ARG A 129 -8.96 5.06 -5.85
N ARG A 130 -9.27 3.98 -5.14
CA ARG A 130 -9.51 2.65 -5.70
C ARG A 130 -11.00 2.34 -5.56
N ALA A 131 -11.66 1.91 -6.62
CA ALA A 131 -13.10 1.71 -6.60
C ALA A 131 -13.55 0.48 -7.40
N THR A 132 -14.52 -0.24 -6.83
CA THR A 132 -15.44 -1.15 -7.52
C THR A 132 -16.85 -0.54 -7.45
N PRO A 133 -17.88 -1.11 -8.08
CA PRO A 133 -19.25 -0.66 -7.89
C PRO A 133 -19.70 -0.62 -6.42
N GLU A 134 -19.21 -1.56 -5.60
CA GLU A 134 -19.65 -1.77 -4.21
C GLU A 134 -18.76 -1.06 -3.19
N GLN A 135 -17.51 -0.75 -3.54
CA GLN A 135 -16.52 -0.30 -2.56
C GLN A 135 -15.67 0.85 -3.09
N ARG A 136 -15.43 1.85 -2.22
CA ARG A 136 -14.53 2.96 -2.50
C ARG A 136 -13.52 3.12 -1.37
N ILE A 137 -12.26 3.24 -1.77
CA ILE A 137 -11.12 3.41 -0.85
C ILE A 137 -10.31 4.60 -1.31
N TYR A 138 -10.02 5.48 -0.39
CA TYR A 138 -9.19 6.66 -0.62
C TYR A 138 -7.84 6.44 0.08
N VAL A 139 -6.78 6.56 -0.68
CA VAL A 139 -5.42 6.43 -0.16
C VAL A 139 -4.78 7.80 -0.20
N LEU A 140 -4.34 8.26 0.97
CA LEU A 140 -3.81 9.59 1.18
C LEU A 140 -2.33 9.50 1.56
N PHE A 141 -1.53 10.39 0.98
CA PHE A 141 -0.12 10.56 1.30
C PHE A 141 0.19 12.01 1.64
N ASN A 142 0.98 12.21 2.68
CA ASN A 142 1.75 13.42 2.93
C ASN A 142 3.24 13.04 2.94
N LEU A 143 3.98 13.45 1.92
CA LEU A 143 5.41 13.15 1.77
C LEU A 143 6.29 14.28 2.35
N SER A 144 5.68 15.37 2.85
CA SER A 144 6.42 16.45 3.47
C SER A 144 6.77 16.13 4.92
N HIS A 145 7.81 16.81 5.45
CA HIS A 145 8.19 16.74 6.86
C HIS A 145 7.35 17.67 7.76
N GLN A 146 6.24 18.18 7.26
CA GLN A 146 5.31 19.04 8.00
C GLN A 146 3.90 18.47 7.95
N GLU A 147 3.12 18.77 8.96
CA GLU A 147 1.68 18.50 8.93
C GLU A 147 1.01 19.24 7.78
N PHE A 148 0.02 18.62 7.17
CA PHE A 148 -0.70 19.20 6.05
C PHE A 148 -2.21 18.95 6.15
N GLY A 149 -2.99 20.05 6.11
CA GLY A 149 -4.45 19.99 6.01
C GLY A 149 -4.88 19.59 4.59
N LEU A 150 -5.64 18.52 4.47
CA LEU A 150 -6.23 18.05 3.22
C LEU A 150 -7.74 18.08 3.29
N GLU A 151 -8.35 18.57 2.21
CA GLU A 151 -9.78 18.48 1.96
C GLU A 151 -10.01 17.80 0.61
N PHE A 152 -10.97 16.91 0.54
CA PHE A 152 -11.39 16.30 -0.71
C PHE A 152 -12.89 15.99 -0.71
N ARG A 153 -13.47 15.90 -1.94
CA ARG A 153 -14.87 15.59 -2.13
C ARG A 153 -15.10 14.10 -2.28
N HIS A 154 -16.16 13.59 -1.68
CA HIS A 154 -16.62 12.22 -1.81
C HIS A 154 -18.10 12.10 -1.43
N ASN A 155 -18.70 10.95 -1.73
CA ASN A 155 -20.11 10.68 -1.44
C ASN A 155 -20.33 9.73 -0.25
N GLU A 156 -19.26 9.23 0.36
CA GLU A 156 -19.37 8.30 1.49
C GLU A 156 -19.84 9.06 2.74
N PRO A 157 -20.84 8.58 3.48
CA PRO A 157 -21.31 9.25 4.69
C PRO A 157 -20.24 9.27 5.79
N VAL A 158 -19.42 8.22 5.83
CA VAL A 158 -18.34 8.04 6.80
C VAL A 158 -17.13 7.42 6.11
N LEU A 159 -15.95 7.87 6.47
CA LEU A 159 -14.67 7.28 6.10
C LEU A 159 -13.96 6.79 7.36
N GLN A 160 -13.42 5.58 7.34
CA GLN A 160 -12.65 4.99 8.44
C GLN A 160 -11.22 4.74 8.00
N ASP A 161 -10.23 5.23 8.77
CA ASP A 161 -8.80 4.94 8.54
C ASP A 161 -8.45 3.56 9.08
N VAL A 162 -8.35 2.60 8.18
CA VAL A 162 -8.06 1.20 8.53
C VAL A 162 -6.57 0.90 8.69
N LEU A 163 -5.71 1.88 8.43
CA LEU A 163 -4.25 1.74 8.61
C LEU A 163 -3.77 2.23 9.98
N ASN A 164 -4.36 3.32 10.52
CA ASN A 164 -3.84 4.04 11.68
C ASN A 164 -4.84 4.08 12.85
N GLY A 165 -5.39 2.96 13.25
CA GLY A 165 -6.16 2.87 14.51
C GLY A 165 -7.64 3.20 14.39
N ASP A 166 -8.23 3.05 13.21
CA ASP A 166 -9.68 3.11 12.98
C ASP A 166 -10.33 4.49 13.27
N GLU A 167 -9.59 5.57 13.08
CA GLU A 167 -10.12 6.93 13.16
C GLU A 167 -11.25 7.15 12.14
N ILE A 168 -12.31 7.83 12.58
CA ILE A 168 -13.53 8.03 11.79
C ILE A 168 -13.63 9.50 11.37
N TYR A 169 -13.90 9.70 10.08
CA TYR A 169 -14.14 11.01 9.48
C TYR A 169 -15.54 11.08 8.93
N HIS A 170 -16.31 12.07 9.37
CA HIS A 170 -17.67 12.32 8.88
C HIS A 170 -17.64 13.20 7.65
N ASN A 171 -18.60 12.93 6.74
CA ASN A 171 -18.83 13.77 5.57
C ASN A 171 -19.56 15.05 6.00
N ASP A 172 -19.00 16.19 5.64
CA ASP A 172 -19.63 17.49 5.81
C ASP A 172 -19.88 18.13 4.44
N GLY A 173 -21.14 18.14 4.03
CA GLY A 173 -21.54 18.75 2.74
C GLY A 173 -20.88 18.16 1.49
N GLY A 174 -20.57 16.85 1.49
CA GLY A 174 -19.90 16.19 0.37
C GLY A 174 -18.38 16.26 0.42
N ARG A 175 -17.81 16.58 1.59
CA ARG A 175 -16.37 16.75 1.79
C ARG A 175 -15.92 16.16 3.12
N THR A 176 -14.65 15.82 3.19
CA THR A 176 -13.94 15.56 4.45
C THR A 176 -12.66 16.40 4.49
N TRP A 177 -12.44 17.05 5.62
CA TRP A 177 -11.19 17.72 5.97
C TRP A 177 -10.48 16.94 7.06
N LEU A 178 -9.17 16.76 6.92
CA LEU A 178 -8.34 16.09 7.91
C LEU A 178 -6.90 16.62 7.89
N VAL A 179 -6.18 16.39 8.98
CA VAL A 179 -4.74 16.69 9.07
C VAL A 179 -3.96 15.41 8.82
N MET A 180 -2.98 15.49 7.93
CA MET A 180 -2.01 14.44 7.67
C MET A 180 -0.72 14.74 8.43
N PRO A 181 -0.25 13.83 9.29
CA PRO A 181 1.08 13.95 9.91
C PRO A 181 2.20 14.01 8.86
N PRO A 182 3.42 14.44 9.25
CA PRO A 182 4.59 14.38 8.38
C PRO A 182 4.87 12.94 7.91
N CYS A 183 5.36 12.78 6.69
CA CYS A 183 5.82 11.51 6.12
C CYS A 183 4.84 10.35 6.35
N SER A 184 3.53 10.59 6.17
CA SER A 184 2.48 9.65 6.56
C SER A 184 1.56 9.25 5.42
N ALA A 185 0.88 8.12 5.61
CA ALA A 185 -0.21 7.66 4.74
C ALA A 185 -1.45 7.29 5.56
N LYS A 186 -2.63 7.41 4.93
CA LYS A 186 -3.90 6.89 5.45
C LYS A 186 -4.61 6.06 4.38
N ILE A 187 -5.34 5.05 4.81
CA ILE A 187 -6.22 4.25 3.95
C ILE A 187 -7.63 4.38 4.49
N LEU A 188 -8.43 5.19 3.82
CA LEU A 188 -9.79 5.51 4.23
C LEU A 188 -10.78 4.66 3.45
N VAL A 189 -11.57 3.88 4.17
CA VAL A 189 -12.63 3.03 3.59
C VAL A 189 -13.98 3.70 3.82
N GLY A 190 -14.74 3.86 2.74
CA GLY A 190 -16.14 4.26 2.82
C GLY A 190 -16.98 3.11 3.37
N ALA A 191 -17.69 3.36 4.47
CA ALA A 191 -18.56 2.38 5.08
C ALA A 191 -19.91 3.02 5.43
N PRO A 192 -21.04 2.31 5.20
CA PRO A 192 -22.34 2.74 5.73
C PRO A 192 -22.35 2.59 7.26
N ASP A 193 -21.65 1.57 7.78
CA ASP A 193 -21.49 1.27 9.19
C ASP A 193 -20.00 1.12 9.52
N ARG A 194 -19.65 1.22 10.80
CA ARG A 194 -18.28 1.06 11.27
C ARG A 194 -17.73 -0.32 10.90
N PHE A 195 -16.65 -0.33 10.13
CA PHE A 195 -15.91 -1.56 9.84
C PHE A 195 -15.24 -2.09 11.12
N THR A 196 -15.33 -3.40 11.37
CA THR A 196 -14.65 -4.06 12.47
C THR A 196 -13.79 -5.21 11.95
N TRP A 197 -12.53 -5.30 12.39
CA TRP A 197 -11.61 -6.37 11.98
C TRP A 197 -12.11 -7.77 12.34
N ALA A 198 -12.90 -7.92 13.40
CA ALA A 198 -13.48 -9.18 13.81
C ALA A 198 -14.39 -9.82 12.73
N ALA A 199 -15.04 -8.99 11.91
CA ALA A 199 -15.89 -9.50 10.82
C ALA A 199 -15.05 -10.12 9.67
N VAL A 200 -13.84 -9.60 9.43
CA VAL A 200 -12.94 -10.08 8.35
C VAL A 200 -12.23 -11.38 8.75
N GLU A 201 -11.86 -11.53 10.00
CA GLU A 201 -11.18 -12.75 10.47
C GLU A 201 -12.08 -13.98 10.36
N HIS A 202 -13.38 -13.83 10.52
CA HIS A 202 -14.35 -14.92 10.34
C HIS A 202 -14.53 -15.33 8.87
N GLU A 203 -14.53 -14.40 7.93
CA GLU A 203 -14.66 -14.73 6.50
C GLU A 203 -13.36 -15.32 5.89
N SER A 204 -12.20 -14.92 6.40
CA SER A 204 -10.91 -15.40 5.88
C SER A 204 -10.52 -16.81 6.31
N MET A 205 -11.18 -17.40 7.29
CA MET A 205 -10.96 -18.78 7.75
C MET A 205 -11.60 -19.86 6.88
N THR A 206 -12.40 -19.50 5.90
CA THR A 206 -13.05 -20.44 4.97
C THR A 206 -12.38 -20.53 3.61
N ILE A 207 -11.06 -20.63 3.56
CA ILE A 207 -10.37 -21.03 2.32
C ILE A 207 -10.55 -22.56 2.23
N PRO A 208 -11.30 -23.08 1.23
CA PRO A 208 -11.34 -24.52 1.02
C PRO A 208 -9.90 -25.00 0.72
N PRO A 209 -9.51 -26.19 1.21
CA PRO A 209 -8.20 -26.74 0.91
C PRO A 209 -8.03 -26.82 -0.60
N GLN A 210 -7.08 -26.06 -1.14
CA GLN A 210 -6.71 -26.20 -2.54
C GLN A 210 -6.12 -27.59 -2.72
N ALA A 211 -6.69 -28.35 -3.64
CA ALA A 211 -6.09 -29.60 -4.07
C ALA A 211 -4.66 -29.31 -4.56
N PRO A 212 -3.67 -30.14 -4.18
CA PRO A 212 -2.31 -29.94 -4.67
C PRO A 212 -2.32 -29.96 -6.20
N PRO A 213 -1.55 -29.10 -6.87
CA PRO A 213 -1.46 -29.11 -8.31
C PRO A 213 -1.01 -30.49 -8.75
N SER A 214 -1.80 -31.14 -9.61
CA SER A 214 -1.41 -32.37 -10.27
C SER A 214 -0.28 -32.03 -11.23
N TYR A 215 0.95 -32.30 -10.85
CA TYR A 215 2.06 -32.34 -11.80
C TYR A 215 1.82 -33.53 -12.74
N LEU A 216 1.47 -33.25 -13.99
CA LEU A 216 1.48 -34.24 -15.03
C LEU A 216 2.91 -34.70 -15.29
N PRO A 217 3.12 -35.96 -15.63
CA PRO A 217 4.43 -36.56 -15.85
C PRO A 217 5.18 -35.98 -17.02
#